data_4aeae5bdc90795d9f96f9b8881784fe8
#
_entry.id   4aeae5bdc90795d9f96f9b8881784fe8
#
_cell.length_a   1.000
_cell.length_b   1.000
_cell.length_c   1.000
_cell.angle_alpha   90.00
_cell.angle_beta   90.00
_cell.angle_gamma   90.00
#
_symmetry.space_group_name_H-M   'P 1'
#
loop_
_entity.id
_entity.type
_entity.pdbx_description
1 polymer ?
#
loop_
_entity_poly.entity_id
_entity_poly.type
_entity_poly.pdbx_seq_one_letter_code
_entity_poly.pdbx_strand_id
1 'polypeptide(L)'
;MALVASGSAQANQTISNAALSERVQTSDEWIRTRTGIQSRRVSTPDESLNDLAIRAGQQALAMAQWEPDSLDLVLLATSTPDDLFGSAPRVQAGLKAQNAVAFDLTAACSGFLFALVTAAQYPVSYTHLTLPTILRV
;
A
#
# COMPACT_ATOMS: atom_id res chain seq x y z
N MET A 1 14.98 9.63 -11.55
CA MET A 1 14.14 9.16 -10.44
C MET A 1 14.96 8.19 -9.60
N ALA A 2 14.87 8.28 -8.27
CA ALA A 2 15.52 7.35 -7.35
C ALA A 2 14.50 6.88 -6.31
N LEU A 3 14.57 5.60 -5.91
CA LEU A 3 13.89 5.08 -4.74
C LEU A 3 14.72 5.46 -3.51
N VAL A 4 14.14 6.24 -2.60
CA VAL A 4 14.86 6.79 -1.43
C VAL A 4 14.58 5.95 -0.19
N ALA A 5 13.32 5.53 -0.02
CA ALA A 5 12.88 4.78 1.15
C ALA A 5 11.70 3.87 0.82
N SER A 6 11.42 2.93 1.68
CA SER A 6 10.26 2.06 1.62
C SER A 6 9.64 1.90 3.00
N GLY A 7 8.34 1.59 3.03
CA GLY A 7 7.63 1.27 4.26
C GLY A 7 6.60 0.19 3.99
N SER A 8 6.25 -0.57 5.02
CA SER A 8 5.29 -1.65 4.91
C SER A 8 4.36 -1.70 6.12
N ALA A 9 3.13 -2.13 5.90
CA ALA A 9 2.20 -2.42 6.97
C ALA A 9 1.45 -3.72 6.66
N GLN A 10 1.22 -4.51 7.67
CA GLN A 10 0.47 -5.75 7.56
C GLN A 10 -0.80 -5.66 8.39
N ALA A 11 -1.85 -6.30 7.89
CA ALA A 11 -3.09 -6.47 8.62
C ALA A 11 -2.86 -7.31 9.90
N ASN A 12 -3.64 -7.04 10.94
CA ASN A 12 -3.39 -7.59 12.27
C ASN A 12 -3.77 -9.07 12.40
N GLN A 13 -4.84 -9.50 11.71
CA GLN A 13 -5.32 -10.87 11.79
C GLN A 13 -4.50 -11.81 10.90
N THR A 14 -4.16 -12.98 11.41
CA THR A 14 -3.53 -14.05 10.63
C THR A 14 -4.50 -15.22 10.47
N ILE A 15 -4.69 -15.69 9.23
CA ILE A 15 -5.48 -16.87 8.92
C ILE A 15 -4.54 -17.96 8.38
N SER A 16 -4.47 -19.10 9.05
CA SER A 16 -3.72 -20.29 8.61
C SER A 16 -4.44 -21.01 7.46
N ASN A 17 -3.72 -21.87 6.74
CA ASN A 17 -4.33 -22.73 5.74
C ASN A 17 -5.37 -23.68 6.36
N ALA A 18 -5.12 -24.18 7.57
CA ALA A 18 -6.08 -25.03 8.29
C ALA A 18 -7.40 -24.29 8.54
N ALA A 19 -7.34 -23.07 9.08
CA ALA A 19 -8.54 -22.26 9.32
C ALA A 19 -9.26 -21.89 7.99
N LEU A 20 -8.52 -21.72 6.89
CA LEU A 20 -9.12 -21.49 5.57
C LEU A 20 -9.85 -22.74 5.05
N SER A 21 -9.31 -23.93 5.31
CA SER A 21 -9.90 -25.21 4.89
C SER A 21 -11.26 -25.50 5.54
N GLU A 22 -11.55 -24.84 6.67
CA GLU A 22 -12.89 -24.92 7.30
C GLU A 22 -13.97 -24.14 6.53
N ARG A 23 -13.55 -23.18 5.68
CA ARG A 23 -14.44 -22.26 4.97
C ARG A 23 -14.57 -22.58 3.48
N VAL A 24 -13.53 -23.13 2.87
CA VAL A 24 -13.47 -23.44 1.44
C VAL A 24 -12.85 -24.81 1.22
N GLN A 25 -13.22 -25.45 0.13
CA GLN A 25 -12.74 -26.79 -0.23
C GLN A 25 -11.27 -26.75 -0.68
N THR A 26 -10.34 -26.88 0.26
CA THR A 26 -8.90 -26.88 0.07
C THR A 26 -8.19 -27.63 1.20
N SER A 27 -6.86 -27.73 1.17
CA SER A 27 -6.04 -28.27 2.25
C SER A 27 -4.73 -27.50 2.39
N ASP A 28 -4.11 -27.57 3.58
CA ASP A 28 -2.79 -26.98 3.82
C ASP A 28 -1.74 -27.52 2.83
N GLU A 29 -1.74 -28.85 2.62
CA GLU A 29 -0.83 -29.50 1.68
C GLU A 29 -1.01 -28.96 0.24
N TRP A 30 -2.26 -28.86 -0.23
CA TRP A 30 -2.57 -28.34 -1.56
C TRP A 30 -2.07 -26.90 -1.76
N ILE A 31 -2.30 -26.03 -0.78
CA ILE A 31 -1.86 -24.63 -0.86
C ILE A 31 -0.33 -24.55 -0.81
N ARG A 32 0.29 -25.22 0.14
CA ARG A 32 1.76 -25.17 0.34
C ARG A 32 2.55 -25.69 -0.84
N THR A 33 2.13 -26.81 -1.41
CA THR A 33 2.84 -27.42 -2.56
C THR A 33 2.78 -26.56 -3.81
N ARG A 34 1.70 -25.77 -4.00
CA ARG A 34 1.53 -24.92 -5.19
C ARG A 34 2.01 -23.49 -5.01
N THR A 35 2.01 -22.96 -3.80
CA THR A 35 2.25 -21.53 -3.55
C THR A 35 3.32 -21.25 -2.52
N GLY A 36 3.68 -22.22 -1.70
CA GLY A 36 4.55 -22.03 -0.53
C GLY A 36 3.85 -21.29 0.65
N ILE A 37 2.62 -20.79 0.46
CA ILE A 37 1.91 -19.98 1.46
C ILE A 37 1.45 -20.85 2.63
N GLN A 38 1.77 -20.44 3.84
CA GLN A 38 1.34 -21.10 5.08
C GLN A 38 0.20 -20.35 5.79
N SER A 39 0.16 -19.04 5.64
CA SER A 39 -0.87 -18.18 6.21
C SER A 39 -1.01 -16.88 5.41
N ARG A 40 -2.06 -16.11 5.66
CA ARG A 40 -2.27 -14.77 5.10
C ARG A 40 -2.68 -13.80 6.19
N ARG A 41 -2.37 -12.54 5.97
CA ARG A 41 -2.86 -11.45 6.80
C ARG A 41 -4.18 -10.92 6.24
N VAL A 42 -5.14 -10.68 7.12
CA VAL A 42 -6.47 -10.19 6.78
C VAL A 42 -6.82 -9.03 7.70
N SER A 43 -7.38 -7.96 7.14
CA SER A 43 -7.84 -6.82 7.93
C SER A 43 -8.99 -7.24 8.86
N THR A 44 -8.99 -6.72 10.06
CA THR A 44 -10.13 -6.78 10.97
C THR A 44 -11.16 -5.72 10.56
N PRO A 45 -12.41 -5.79 11.07
CA PRO A 45 -13.42 -4.76 10.80
C PRO A 45 -12.99 -3.34 11.19
N ASP A 46 -12.08 -3.23 12.17
CA ASP A 46 -11.57 -1.95 12.69
C ASP A 46 -10.31 -1.48 11.94
N GLU A 47 -9.90 -2.16 10.89
CA GLU A 47 -8.67 -1.88 10.15
C GLU A 47 -8.96 -1.70 8.66
N SER A 48 -8.76 -0.49 8.16
CA SER A 48 -9.02 -0.11 6.78
C SER A 48 -7.76 -0.18 5.89
N LEU A 49 -7.96 -0.11 4.57
CA LEU A 49 -6.86 0.11 3.62
C LEU A 49 -6.10 1.40 3.94
N ASN A 50 -6.83 2.46 4.28
CA ASN A 50 -6.23 3.75 4.60
C ASN A 50 -5.28 3.65 5.81
N ASP A 51 -5.66 2.92 6.86
CA ASP A 51 -4.81 2.73 8.04
C ASP A 51 -3.50 2.01 7.69
N LEU A 52 -3.59 0.97 6.87
CA LEU A 52 -2.41 0.25 6.39
C LEU A 52 -1.52 1.15 5.54
N ALA A 53 -2.12 1.91 4.62
CA ALA A 53 -1.41 2.83 3.74
C ALA A 53 -0.69 3.93 4.52
N ILE A 54 -1.37 4.54 5.50
CA ILE A 54 -0.81 5.58 6.36
C ILE A 54 0.38 5.03 7.16
N ARG A 55 0.24 3.85 7.79
CA ARG A 55 1.34 3.22 8.55
C ARG A 55 2.56 2.94 7.67
N ALA A 56 2.34 2.42 6.46
CA ALA A 56 3.41 2.18 5.50
C ALA A 56 4.09 3.49 5.06
N GLY A 57 3.30 4.52 4.76
CA GLY A 57 3.82 5.85 4.40
C GLY A 57 4.62 6.50 5.53
N GLN A 58 4.15 6.40 6.77
CA GLN A 58 4.87 6.91 7.94
C GLN A 58 6.22 6.22 8.12
N GLN A 59 6.31 4.90 7.91
CA GLN A 59 7.58 4.18 7.95
C GLN A 59 8.53 4.63 6.85
N ALA A 60 8.02 4.85 5.63
CA ALA A 60 8.83 5.32 4.52
C ALA A 60 9.38 6.73 4.79
N LEU A 61 8.56 7.65 5.30
CA LEU A 61 8.97 9.00 5.69
C LEU A 61 10.03 8.96 6.79
N ALA A 62 9.82 8.15 7.82
CA ALA A 62 10.78 7.98 8.91
C ALA A 62 12.13 7.43 8.42
N MET A 63 12.11 6.44 7.52
CA MET A 63 13.33 5.89 6.91
C MET A 63 14.05 6.93 6.05
N ALA A 64 13.32 7.74 5.29
CA ALA A 64 13.87 8.81 4.47
C ALA A 64 14.36 10.01 5.31
N GLN A 65 13.94 10.13 6.56
CA GLN A 65 14.10 11.31 7.39
C GLN A 65 13.49 12.57 6.75
N TRP A 66 12.31 12.42 6.15
CA TRP A 66 11.60 13.48 5.46
C TRP A 66 10.35 13.90 6.23
N GLU A 67 10.09 15.22 6.20
CA GLU A 67 8.86 15.77 6.73
C GLU A 67 7.70 15.54 5.75
N PRO A 68 6.50 15.23 6.24
CA PRO A 68 5.33 14.98 5.37
C PRO A 68 5.03 16.12 4.39
N ASP A 69 5.21 17.37 4.80
CA ASP A 69 4.96 18.54 3.97
C ASP A 69 5.96 18.74 2.83
N SER A 70 7.04 17.93 2.79
CA SER A 70 7.96 17.86 1.66
C SER A 70 7.48 16.99 0.50
N LEU A 71 6.37 16.28 0.69
CA LEU A 71 5.77 15.46 -0.37
C LEU A 71 4.99 16.33 -1.35
N ASP A 72 5.25 16.16 -2.64
CA ASP A 72 4.51 16.80 -3.73
C ASP A 72 3.37 15.93 -4.27
N LEU A 73 3.47 14.61 -4.11
CA LEU A 73 2.52 13.67 -4.70
C LEU A 73 2.33 12.42 -3.82
N VAL A 74 1.07 12.06 -3.63
CA VAL A 74 0.63 10.79 -3.04
C VAL A 74 -0.16 10.01 -4.08
N LEU A 75 0.41 8.92 -4.59
CA LEU A 75 -0.25 7.98 -5.48
C LEU A 75 -0.59 6.69 -4.73
N LEU A 76 -1.87 6.35 -4.70
CA LEU A 76 -2.33 5.09 -4.13
C LEU A 76 -2.78 4.14 -5.24
N ALA A 77 -2.03 3.07 -5.46
CA ALA A 77 -2.43 2.03 -6.40
C ALA A 77 -3.25 0.96 -5.67
N THR A 78 -4.55 0.92 -5.91
CA THR A 78 -5.46 -0.06 -5.30
C THR A 78 -6.57 -0.46 -6.26
N SER A 79 -7.09 -1.69 -6.09
CA SER A 79 -8.32 -2.17 -6.72
C SER A 79 -9.48 -2.31 -5.73
N THR A 80 -9.24 -1.99 -4.47
CA THR A 80 -10.21 -2.10 -3.37
C THR A 80 -10.15 -0.85 -2.49
N PRO A 81 -10.52 0.33 -3.04
CA PRO A 81 -10.54 1.55 -2.24
C PRO A 81 -11.58 1.44 -1.11
N ASP A 82 -11.36 2.17 -0.03
CA ASP A 82 -12.29 2.18 1.10
C ASP A 82 -13.58 2.96 0.79
N ASP A 83 -13.54 3.86 -0.19
CA ASP A 83 -14.71 4.62 -0.62
C ASP A 83 -14.76 4.87 -2.14
N LEU A 84 -15.88 5.38 -2.61
CA LEU A 84 -16.15 5.63 -4.05
C LEU A 84 -15.29 6.75 -4.64
N PHE A 85 -14.84 7.69 -3.80
CA PHE A 85 -14.13 8.91 -4.24
C PHE A 85 -12.61 8.77 -4.23
N GLY A 86 -12.12 7.60 -3.86
CA GLY A 86 -10.69 7.31 -3.74
C GLY A 86 -10.16 7.45 -2.32
N SER A 87 -9.11 6.72 -2.05
CA SER A 87 -8.50 6.60 -0.73
C SER A 87 -7.24 7.45 -0.56
N ALA A 88 -6.58 7.85 -1.67
CA ALA A 88 -5.33 8.63 -1.60
C ALA A 88 -5.48 9.95 -0.83
N PRO A 89 -6.58 10.73 -0.95
CA PRO A 89 -6.73 11.95 -0.14
C PRO A 89 -6.79 11.69 1.36
N ARG A 90 -7.37 10.55 1.78
CA ARG A 90 -7.37 10.16 3.20
C ARG A 90 -5.98 9.75 3.68
N VAL A 91 -5.23 9.05 2.84
CA VAL A 91 -3.82 8.71 3.12
C VAL A 91 -2.98 9.98 3.24
N GLN A 92 -3.14 10.92 2.31
CA GLN A 92 -2.50 12.24 2.34
C GLN A 92 -2.77 12.97 3.65
N ALA A 93 -4.06 13.06 4.05
CA ALA A 93 -4.46 13.71 5.30
C ALA A 93 -3.89 12.99 6.53
N GLY A 94 -3.92 11.64 6.55
CA GLY A 94 -3.35 10.84 7.63
C GLY A 94 -1.82 10.94 7.76
N LEU A 95 -1.12 11.14 6.65
CA LEU A 95 0.31 11.44 6.62
C LEU A 95 0.61 12.89 6.98
N LYS A 96 -0.37 13.78 6.97
CA LYS A 96 -0.23 15.24 7.10
C LYS A 96 0.56 15.88 5.95
N ALA A 97 0.52 15.32 4.78
CA ALA A 97 1.22 15.80 3.58
C ALA A 97 0.38 16.91 2.90
N GLN A 98 0.30 18.09 3.53
CA GLN A 98 -0.63 19.15 3.13
C GLN A 98 -0.35 19.73 1.73
N ASN A 99 0.90 19.67 1.29
CA ASN A 99 1.33 20.22 0.00
C ASN A 99 1.17 19.24 -1.16
N ALA A 100 0.93 17.95 -0.88
CA ALA A 100 0.89 16.93 -1.90
C ALA A 100 -0.42 16.92 -2.70
N VAL A 101 -0.33 16.67 -4.00
CA VAL A 101 -1.48 16.22 -4.80
C VAL A 101 -1.73 14.75 -4.50
N ALA A 102 -2.99 14.32 -4.37
CA ALA A 102 -3.32 12.95 -4.03
C ALA A 102 -4.41 12.38 -4.95
N PHE A 103 -4.16 11.21 -5.53
CA PHE A 103 -5.16 10.47 -6.30
C PHE A 103 -4.88 8.97 -6.35
N ASP A 104 -5.96 8.22 -6.57
CA ASP A 104 -5.89 6.78 -6.74
C ASP A 104 -5.58 6.39 -8.18
N LEU A 105 -4.90 5.26 -8.35
CA LEU A 105 -4.68 4.61 -9.62
C LEU A 105 -5.11 3.14 -9.50
N THR A 106 -5.83 2.66 -10.51
CA THR A 106 -6.25 1.26 -10.55
C THR A 106 -5.73 0.59 -11.81
N ALA A 107 -4.95 -0.48 -11.63
CA ALA A 107 -4.42 -1.32 -12.70
C ALA A 107 -4.19 -2.76 -12.20
N ALA A 108 -5.05 -3.24 -11.31
CA ALA A 108 -4.96 -4.56 -10.71
C ALA A 108 -3.53 -4.91 -10.24
N CYS A 109 -3.03 -6.10 -10.60
CA CYS A 109 -1.70 -6.56 -10.21
C CYS A 109 -0.54 -5.71 -10.75
N SER A 110 -0.78 -4.88 -11.76
CA SER A 110 0.22 -3.97 -12.35
C SER A 110 0.20 -2.57 -11.71
N GLY A 111 -0.67 -2.33 -10.74
CA GLY A 111 -0.89 -1.00 -10.13
C GLY A 111 0.39 -0.33 -9.64
N PHE A 112 1.27 -1.07 -8.99
CA PHE A 112 2.55 -0.52 -8.52
C PHE A 112 3.43 0.00 -9.68
N LEU A 113 3.57 -0.78 -10.76
CA LEU A 113 4.37 -0.37 -11.90
C LEU A 113 3.78 0.85 -12.60
N PHE A 114 2.45 0.90 -12.75
CA PHE A 114 1.77 2.06 -13.33
C PHE A 114 1.92 3.30 -12.43
N ALA A 115 1.80 3.15 -11.11
CA ALA A 115 2.05 4.26 -10.18
C ALA A 115 3.49 4.77 -10.30
N LEU A 116 4.47 3.88 -10.39
CA LEU A 116 5.88 4.23 -10.54
C LEU A 116 6.14 5.00 -11.84
N VAL A 117 5.60 4.50 -12.97
CA VAL A 117 5.71 5.16 -14.28
C VAL A 117 5.00 6.51 -14.27
N THR A 118 3.81 6.59 -13.70
CA THR A 118 3.04 7.83 -13.55
C THR A 118 3.83 8.86 -12.75
N ALA A 119 4.34 8.47 -11.59
CA ALA A 119 5.15 9.34 -10.74
C ALA A 119 6.41 9.84 -11.47
N ALA A 120 7.04 8.99 -12.31
CA ALA A 120 8.22 9.37 -13.08
C ALA A 120 7.93 10.43 -14.15
N GLN A 121 6.68 10.61 -14.58
CA GLN A 121 6.27 11.61 -15.56
C GLN A 121 5.92 12.96 -14.94
N TYR A 122 5.75 13.05 -13.62
CA TYR A 122 5.60 14.33 -12.97
C TYR A 122 6.96 15.03 -12.92
N PRO A 123 7.20 16.01 -13.77
CA PRO A 123 8.46 16.75 -13.76
C PRO A 123 8.47 17.63 -12.52
N VAL A 124 9.04 17.09 -11.47
CA VAL A 124 9.34 17.91 -10.31
C VAL A 124 10.56 18.73 -10.70
N SER A 125 10.42 20.02 -10.75
CA SER A 125 11.54 20.93 -10.98
C SER A 125 12.63 20.81 -9.91
N TYR A 126 12.41 20.01 -8.89
CA TYR A 126 13.31 19.69 -7.77
C TYR A 126 13.17 18.23 -7.33
N THR A 127 13.79 17.35 -7.99
CA THR A 127 14.68 16.22 -7.69
C THR A 127 14.23 14.99 -6.90
N HIS A 128 13.20 14.90 -6.09
CA HIS A 128 12.96 13.68 -5.30
C HIS A 128 11.47 13.35 -5.16
N LEU A 129 11.06 12.20 -5.70
CA LEU A 129 9.77 11.57 -5.44
C LEU A 129 9.98 10.43 -4.44
N THR A 130 9.36 10.52 -3.28
CA THR A 130 9.15 9.37 -2.40
C THR A 130 7.77 8.78 -2.69
N LEU A 131 7.77 7.52 -3.06
CA LEU A 131 6.55 6.73 -3.17
C LEU A 131 6.44 5.90 -1.90
N PRO A 132 5.37 6.07 -1.10
CA PRO A 132 5.02 5.04 -0.14
C PRO A 132 4.68 3.78 -0.93
N THR A 133 5.59 2.82 -0.91
CA THR A 133 5.38 1.53 -1.56
C THR A 133 4.58 0.66 -0.63
N ILE A 134 3.29 0.52 -0.92
CA ILE A 134 2.46 -0.47 -0.26
C ILE A 134 2.56 -1.73 -1.10
N LEU A 135 3.40 -2.65 -0.65
CA LEU A 135 3.37 -4.02 -1.14
C LEU A 135 2.22 -4.75 -0.45
N ARG A 136 1.18 -5.04 -1.21
CA ARG A 136 0.16 -5.99 -0.80
C ARG A 136 0.59 -7.37 -1.27
N VAL A 137 0.74 -8.28 -0.34
CA VAL A 137 0.80 -9.72 -0.59
C VAL A 137 -0.47 -10.36 -0.07
#